data_c7a1ae4ee562e9bac8df2172e76aad22
#
_entry.id   c7a1ae4ee562e9bac8df2172e76aad22
#
_cell.length_a   1.000
_cell.length_b   1.000
_cell.length_c   1.000
_cell.angle_alpha   90.00
_cell.angle_beta   90.00
_cell.angle_gamma   90.00
#
_symmetry.space_group_name_H-M   'P 1'
#
loop_
_entity.id
_entity.type
_entity.pdbx_description
1 polymer ?
#
loop_
_entity_poly.entity_id
_entity_poly.type
_entity_poly.pdbx_seq_one_letter_code
_entity_poly.pdbx_strand_id
1 'polypeptide(L)'
;MRIGFVFIVLFGAFLAYRFLDNAVIASPDVLIERNRAPMDVSFERAQAGSILNSIREAMHMQRLLSNIHLEAAAQAHADYLVHNKESSHDEVAGHQNFTGVKPLDRAFYAGYNASYVSENLSTKNSDAKSSVNGLFSAIYHRFGFLSPSIDEFGVGATQDELNTQNSAFVYVMGNSNLNRLCSMKSFSGFGKYVFGVCREKAHRIAKKKFNQALDLNKMNNPEIILYPYNGQVEVPPAFYAEVPDPLPNHDVSGFPISIEFNDYFFKEVILYSFELLKENVSVHNMLLMDKNSDPHMRFTDKQFALFPLERLEYDTEYTAVVAYSSNGKNREIRWSFRTKKPTEELHIITQKEESISIESGKSHVIYFKPLDAHDIVKNVQFPSSVDIEFIDNNTFKLTINNKSDSSFDIVSDSRVLHVNVNSQ
;
A
#
# COMPACT_ATOMS: atom_id res chain seq x y z
N MET A 1 -4.30 20.87 -61.42
CA MET A 1 -4.83 20.01 -60.37
C MET A 1 -3.77 19.34 -59.49
N ARG A 2 -2.44 19.53 -59.70
CA ARG A 2 -1.39 18.95 -58.84
C ARG A 2 -0.85 19.87 -57.75
N ILE A 3 -1.01 21.19 -57.85
CA ILE A 3 -0.47 22.19 -56.89
C ILE A 3 -1.37 22.28 -55.64
N GLY A 4 -2.69 22.13 -55.77
CA GLY A 4 -3.61 22.17 -54.64
C GLY A 4 -3.49 21.00 -53.68
N PHE A 5 -3.13 19.83 -54.18
CA PHE A 5 -2.97 18.62 -53.35
C PHE A 5 -1.68 18.66 -52.49
N VAL A 6 -0.61 19.25 -53.02
CA VAL A 6 0.66 19.44 -52.28
C VAL A 6 0.46 20.45 -51.14
N PHE A 7 -0.32 21.51 -51.32
CA PHE A 7 -0.62 22.48 -50.28
C PHE A 7 -1.48 21.91 -49.15
N ILE A 8 -2.48 21.07 -49.48
CA ILE A 8 -3.31 20.38 -48.47
C ILE A 8 -2.51 19.39 -47.64
N VAL A 9 -1.60 18.62 -48.28
CA VAL A 9 -0.73 17.66 -47.57
C VAL A 9 0.32 18.38 -46.71
N LEU A 10 0.91 19.47 -47.18
CA LEU A 10 1.86 20.27 -46.42
C LEU A 10 1.18 21.03 -45.26
N PHE A 11 -0.04 21.52 -45.45
CA PHE A 11 -0.80 22.20 -44.39
C PHE A 11 -1.32 21.20 -43.36
N GLY A 12 -1.74 19.99 -43.77
CA GLY A 12 -2.09 18.90 -42.86
C GLY A 12 -0.87 18.38 -42.07
N ALA A 13 0.30 18.25 -42.72
CA ALA A 13 1.56 17.88 -42.04
C ALA A 13 2.05 18.98 -41.11
N PHE A 14 1.87 20.28 -41.46
CA PHE A 14 2.21 21.40 -40.60
C PHE A 14 1.28 21.51 -39.38
N LEU A 15 -0.02 21.26 -39.52
CA LEU A 15 -0.96 21.19 -38.41
C LEU A 15 -0.65 19.98 -37.52
N ALA A 16 -0.38 18.81 -38.08
CA ALA A 16 0.04 17.63 -37.33
C ALA A 16 1.37 17.86 -36.58
N TYR A 17 2.34 18.54 -37.22
CA TYR A 17 3.61 18.91 -36.60
C TYR A 17 3.42 19.91 -35.46
N ARG A 18 2.55 20.91 -35.62
CA ARG A 18 2.21 21.86 -34.55
C ARG A 18 1.46 21.21 -33.37
N PHE A 19 0.64 20.18 -33.67
CA PHE A 19 -0.04 19.40 -32.63
C PHE A 19 0.94 18.54 -31.83
N LEU A 20 1.96 18.01 -32.48
CA LEU A 20 3.00 17.18 -31.82
C LEU A 20 3.98 18.02 -30.99
N ASP A 21 4.28 19.28 -31.40
CA ASP A 21 5.24 20.16 -30.72
C ASP A 21 4.73 20.68 -29.35
N ASN A 22 3.41 20.63 -29.09
CA ASN A 22 2.81 21.09 -27.83
C ASN A 22 2.18 19.97 -26.99
N ALA A 23 2.33 18.71 -27.40
CA ALA A 23 1.81 17.58 -26.64
C ALA A 23 2.85 17.07 -25.60
N VAL A 24 2.42 16.89 -24.38
CA VAL A 24 3.16 16.21 -23.32
C VAL A 24 2.78 14.73 -23.37
N ILE A 25 3.77 13.84 -23.43
CA ILE A 25 3.57 12.39 -23.29
C ILE A 25 4.32 11.97 -22.03
N ALA A 26 3.62 11.40 -21.07
CA ALA A 26 4.21 10.99 -19.83
C ALA A 26 3.50 9.76 -19.24
N SER A 27 4.23 8.94 -18.51
CA SER A 27 3.61 7.91 -17.65
C SER A 27 3.11 8.51 -16.35
N PRO A 28 2.16 7.87 -15.64
CA PRO A 28 1.73 8.29 -14.31
C PRO A 28 2.91 8.50 -13.36
N ASP A 29 3.87 7.60 -13.34
CA ASP A 29 5.08 7.71 -12.51
C ASP A 29 5.83 9.02 -12.76
N VAL A 30 6.06 9.40 -14.03
CA VAL A 30 6.77 10.64 -14.41
C VAL A 30 5.99 11.88 -13.98
N LEU A 31 4.65 11.87 -14.06
CA LEU A 31 3.82 13.02 -13.69
C LEU A 31 3.69 13.21 -12.18
N ILE A 32 3.65 12.13 -11.42
CA ILE A 32 3.75 12.15 -9.95
C ILE A 32 5.12 12.72 -9.55
N GLU A 33 6.15 12.48 -10.34
CA GLU A 33 7.55 12.79 -10.08
C GLU A 33 7.95 14.25 -10.32
N ARG A 34 7.31 14.94 -11.28
CA ARG A 34 7.71 16.28 -11.70
C ARG A 34 7.68 17.36 -10.61
N ASN A 35 6.91 17.18 -9.56
CA ASN A 35 6.66 18.19 -8.53
C ASN A 35 7.07 17.76 -7.11
N ARG A 36 7.90 16.73 -6.96
CA ARG A 36 8.33 16.30 -5.63
C ARG A 36 9.32 17.28 -5.01
N ALA A 37 8.90 17.94 -3.93
CA ALA A 37 9.82 18.63 -3.05
C ALA A 37 10.75 17.63 -2.33
N PRO A 38 12.00 18.01 -2.01
CA PRO A 38 12.83 17.23 -1.12
C PRO A 38 12.12 16.94 0.21
N MET A 39 12.24 15.70 0.67
CA MET A 39 11.61 15.23 1.89
C MET A 39 12.43 15.66 3.12
N ASP A 40 11.78 16.21 4.15
CA ASP A 40 12.39 16.26 5.48
C ASP A 40 12.38 14.83 6.06
N VAL A 41 13.46 14.10 5.83
CA VAL A 41 13.59 12.69 6.20
C VAL A 41 13.34 12.46 7.69
N SER A 42 13.79 13.36 8.56
CA SER A 42 13.61 13.23 10.00
C SER A 42 12.15 13.39 10.41
N PHE A 43 11.48 14.36 9.83
CA PHE A 43 10.05 14.60 10.03
C PHE A 43 9.23 13.42 9.50
N GLU A 44 9.47 13.00 8.27
CA GLU A 44 8.72 11.92 7.64
C GLU A 44 8.92 10.57 8.34
N ARG A 45 10.12 10.28 8.85
CA ARG A 45 10.38 9.10 9.67
C ARG A 45 9.52 9.10 10.94
N ALA A 46 9.43 10.23 11.63
CA ALA A 46 8.59 10.38 12.82
C ALA A 46 7.10 10.27 12.48
N GLN A 47 6.67 10.88 11.36
CA GLN A 47 5.29 10.80 10.87
C GLN A 47 4.89 9.36 10.52
N ALA A 48 5.75 8.60 9.88
CA ALA A 48 5.49 7.20 9.53
C ALA A 48 5.14 6.36 10.77
N GLY A 49 5.93 6.47 11.83
CA GLY A 49 5.64 5.80 13.10
C GLY A 49 4.36 6.28 13.76
N SER A 50 4.08 7.58 13.68
CA SER A 50 2.84 8.18 14.22
C SER A 50 1.59 7.70 13.47
N ILE A 51 1.62 7.71 12.15
CA ILE A 51 0.49 7.26 11.31
C ILE A 51 0.21 5.77 11.55
N LEU A 52 1.25 4.91 11.53
CA LEU A 52 1.10 3.49 11.83
C LEU A 52 0.43 3.26 13.19
N ASN A 53 0.90 3.94 14.22
CA ASN A 53 0.33 3.83 15.56
C ASN A 53 -1.11 4.37 15.64
N SER A 54 -1.43 5.45 14.92
CA SER A 54 -2.80 5.99 14.87
C SER A 54 -3.78 4.98 14.24
N ILE A 55 -3.36 4.25 13.19
CA ILE A 55 -4.19 3.20 12.59
C ILE A 55 -4.38 2.05 13.58
N ARG A 56 -3.33 1.59 14.25
CA ARG A 56 -3.42 0.52 15.25
C ARG A 56 -4.34 0.92 16.41
N GLU A 57 -4.25 2.15 16.90
CA GLU A 57 -5.14 2.68 17.96
C GLU A 57 -6.61 2.76 17.53
N ALA A 58 -6.88 3.19 16.28
CA ALA A 58 -8.24 3.20 15.73
C ALA A 58 -8.87 1.79 15.69
N MET A 59 -8.03 0.76 15.64
CA MET A 59 -8.42 -0.66 15.70
C MET A 59 -8.36 -1.23 17.13
N HIS A 60 -8.16 -0.41 18.15
CA HIS A 60 -7.96 -0.81 19.54
C HIS A 60 -6.77 -1.74 19.78
N MET A 61 -5.79 -1.71 18.88
CA MET A 61 -4.56 -2.46 19.01
C MET A 61 -3.55 -1.72 19.88
N GLN A 62 -2.66 -2.49 20.52
CA GLN A 62 -1.53 -1.93 21.27
C GLN A 62 -0.63 -1.11 20.34
N ARG A 63 -0.23 0.11 20.80
CA ARG A 63 0.80 0.91 20.14
C ARG A 63 2.12 0.15 20.08
N LEU A 64 2.87 0.35 19.02
CA LEU A 64 4.25 -0.08 18.93
C LEU A 64 5.16 0.95 19.61
N LEU A 65 6.07 0.47 20.43
CA LEU A 65 7.08 1.30 21.08
C LEU A 65 8.35 1.39 20.22
N SER A 66 8.95 2.55 20.15
CA SER A 66 10.21 2.73 19.43
C SER A 66 11.33 1.92 20.13
N ASN A 67 12.16 1.25 19.31
CA ASN A 67 13.33 0.53 19.75
C ASN A 67 14.57 0.96 18.96
N ILE A 68 15.58 1.48 19.64
CA ILE A 68 16.79 2.07 19.05
C ILE A 68 17.54 1.09 18.13
N HIS A 69 17.55 -0.21 18.45
CA HIS A 69 18.22 -1.22 17.62
C HIS A 69 17.45 -1.52 16.35
N LEU A 70 16.11 -1.55 16.43
CA LEU A 70 15.26 -1.71 15.26
C LEU A 70 15.28 -0.46 14.38
N GLU A 71 15.34 0.75 14.98
CA GLU A 71 15.53 2.00 14.23
C GLU A 71 16.87 2.00 13.48
N ALA A 72 17.96 1.59 14.14
CA ALA A 72 19.25 1.51 13.49
C ALA A 72 19.28 0.50 12.36
N ALA A 73 18.63 -0.66 12.51
CA ALA A 73 18.51 -1.66 11.45
C ALA A 73 17.67 -1.14 10.28
N ALA A 74 16.54 -0.49 10.55
CA ALA A 74 15.65 0.08 9.54
C ALA A 74 16.32 1.21 8.77
N GLN A 75 17.02 2.12 9.46
CA GLN A 75 17.74 3.22 8.83
C GLN A 75 18.87 2.72 7.94
N ALA A 76 19.70 1.78 8.43
CA ALA A 76 20.79 1.22 7.64
C ALA A 76 20.28 0.56 6.36
N HIS A 77 19.14 -0.14 6.41
CA HIS A 77 18.55 -0.75 5.22
C HIS A 77 17.94 0.30 4.27
N ALA A 78 17.30 1.35 4.77
CA ALA A 78 16.82 2.45 3.94
C ALA A 78 17.99 3.14 3.19
N ASP A 79 19.12 3.38 3.88
CA ASP A 79 20.34 3.92 3.28
C ASP A 79 20.92 2.98 2.23
N TYR A 80 20.92 1.66 2.49
CA TYR A 80 21.36 0.65 1.52
C TYR A 80 20.50 0.67 0.26
N LEU A 81 19.16 0.65 0.40
CA LEU A 81 18.22 0.63 -0.73
C LEU A 81 18.36 1.84 -1.63
N VAL A 82 18.43 3.04 -1.06
CA VAL A 82 18.57 4.29 -1.82
C VAL A 82 19.93 4.36 -2.50
N HIS A 83 21.02 4.01 -1.79
CA HIS A 83 22.36 4.06 -2.36
C HIS A 83 22.53 3.11 -3.54
N ASN A 84 22.05 1.87 -3.42
CA ASN A 84 22.19 0.84 -4.44
C ASN A 84 21.03 0.84 -5.45
N LYS A 85 20.01 1.70 -5.30
CA LYS A 85 18.81 1.79 -6.15
C LYS A 85 18.05 0.46 -6.20
N GLU A 86 17.93 -0.21 -5.07
CA GLU A 86 17.27 -1.49 -4.92
C GLU A 86 15.91 -1.36 -4.22
N SER A 87 15.06 -2.38 -4.39
CA SER A 87 13.78 -2.53 -3.71
C SER A 87 13.61 -3.99 -3.32
N SER A 88 14.28 -4.40 -2.24
CA SER A 88 14.34 -5.80 -1.80
C SER A 88 14.48 -5.89 -0.29
N HIS A 89 13.92 -6.93 0.31
CA HIS A 89 14.17 -7.26 1.72
C HIS A 89 15.60 -7.80 1.98
N ASP A 90 16.29 -8.24 0.94
CA ASP A 90 17.62 -8.80 1.04
C ASP A 90 18.68 -7.79 0.60
N GLU A 91 19.80 -7.73 1.33
CA GLU A 91 20.99 -6.99 0.91
C GLU A 91 22.02 -7.96 0.30
N VAL A 92 22.77 -7.48 -0.68
CA VAL A 92 23.82 -8.23 -1.35
C VAL A 92 25.16 -7.94 -0.69
N ALA A 93 25.85 -8.98 -0.22
CA ALA A 93 27.15 -8.84 0.41
C ALA A 93 28.18 -8.21 -0.54
N GLY A 94 28.91 -7.21 -0.05
CA GLY A 94 29.89 -6.44 -0.83
C GLY A 94 29.32 -5.15 -1.45
N HIS A 95 28.02 -4.93 -1.46
CA HIS A 95 27.44 -3.64 -1.81
C HIS A 95 27.68 -2.61 -0.69
N GLN A 96 27.68 -1.35 -1.04
CA GLN A 96 27.89 -0.26 -0.06
C GLN A 96 26.72 -0.24 0.93
N ASN A 97 27.01 0.09 2.19
CA ASN A 97 26.06 0.10 3.32
C ASN A 97 25.50 -1.28 3.68
N PHE A 98 26.11 -2.39 3.23
CA PHE A 98 25.72 -3.73 3.62
C PHE A 98 25.83 -3.94 5.13
N THR A 99 24.75 -4.41 5.77
CA THR A 99 24.69 -4.70 7.23
C THR A 99 24.21 -6.10 7.56
N GLY A 100 23.68 -6.83 6.58
CA GLY A 100 23.25 -8.21 6.73
C GLY A 100 22.27 -8.61 5.63
N VAL A 101 22.34 -9.85 5.17
CA VAL A 101 21.53 -10.32 4.04
C VAL A 101 20.03 -10.21 4.33
N LYS A 102 19.58 -10.71 5.46
CA LYS A 102 18.16 -10.75 5.85
C LYS A 102 17.83 -9.68 6.89
N PRO A 103 16.55 -9.27 7.03
CA PRO A 103 16.14 -8.35 8.08
C PRO A 103 16.60 -8.74 9.49
N LEU A 104 16.59 -10.05 9.78
CA LEU A 104 17.08 -10.58 11.06
C LEU A 104 18.57 -10.36 11.26
N ASP A 105 19.38 -10.52 10.21
CA ASP A 105 20.84 -10.33 10.29
C ASP A 105 21.16 -8.87 10.60
N ARG A 106 20.44 -7.95 9.96
CA ARG A 106 20.54 -6.49 10.19
C ARG A 106 20.13 -6.10 11.61
N ALA A 107 19.01 -6.66 12.10
CA ALA A 107 18.57 -6.43 13.47
C ALA A 107 19.61 -6.94 14.49
N PHE A 108 20.20 -8.09 14.24
CA PHE A 108 21.30 -8.64 15.08
C PHE A 108 22.57 -7.79 14.99
N TYR A 109 22.92 -7.31 13.80
CA TYR A 109 24.04 -6.39 13.61
C TYR A 109 23.85 -5.10 14.41
N ALA A 110 22.64 -4.54 14.37
CA ALA A 110 22.25 -3.34 15.12
C ALA A 110 22.15 -3.57 16.66
N GLY A 111 22.22 -4.82 17.14
CA GLY A 111 22.21 -5.12 18.57
C GLY A 111 20.87 -5.61 19.14
N TYR A 112 19.86 -5.83 18.31
CA TYR A 112 18.63 -6.47 18.75
C TYR A 112 18.88 -7.94 19.12
N ASN A 113 18.28 -8.45 20.19
CA ASN A 113 18.67 -9.75 20.73
C ASN A 113 17.73 -10.91 20.42
N ALA A 114 16.46 -10.63 20.04
CA ALA A 114 15.49 -11.69 19.68
C ALA A 114 15.45 -11.94 18.18
N SER A 115 15.21 -13.20 17.78
CA SER A 115 15.02 -13.57 16.37
C SER A 115 13.60 -13.31 15.85
N TYR A 116 12.70 -12.80 16.67
CA TYR A 116 11.35 -12.44 16.29
C TYR A 116 11.36 -11.05 15.67
N VAL A 117 11.63 -10.99 14.36
CA VAL A 117 11.75 -9.76 13.57
C VAL A 117 10.98 -9.94 12.29
N SER A 118 10.19 -8.94 11.92
CA SER A 118 9.55 -8.79 10.61
C SER A 118 9.86 -7.43 10.02
N GLU A 119 9.74 -7.30 8.71
CA GLU A 119 10.05 -6.07 8.00
C GLU A 119 8.99 -5.78 6.95
N ASN A 120 8.55 -4.53 6.90
CA ASN A 120 7.85 -3.95 5.77
C ASN A 120 8.75 -2.87 5.16
N LEU A 121 8.73 -2.72 3.85
CA LEU A 121 9.44 -1.65 3.16
C LEU A 121 8.63 -1.14 1.97
N SER A 122 8.84 0.10 1.63
CA SER A 122 8.33 0.70 0.41
C SER A 122 9.34 1.69 -0.17
N THR A 123 9.41 1.75 -1.48
CA THR A 123 10.34 2.63 -2.22
C THR A 123 9.56 3.61 -3.08
N LYS A 124 10.21 4.70 -3.49
CA LYS A 124 9.64 5.74 -4.37
C LYS A 124 8.43 6.49 -3.78
N ASN A 125 8.25 6.49 -2.47
CA ASN A 125 7.19 7.27 -1.82
C ASN A 125 7.62 8.72 -1.59
N SER A 126 6.67 9.66 -1.75
CA SER A 126 6.91 11.09 -1.54
C SER A 126 6.98 11.48 -0.06
N ASP A 127 6.29 10.71 0.79
CA ASP A 127 6.08 11.02 2.19
C ASP A 127 5.68 9.78 2.99
N ALA A 128 5.63 9.92 4.30
CA ALA A 128 5.24 8.87 5.24
C ALA A 128 3.82 8.36 5.01
N LYS A 129 2.88 9.26 4.68
CA LYS A 129 1.48 8.90 4.48
C LYS A 129 1.32 7.99 3.27
N SER A 130 1.98 8.31 2.18
CA SER A 130 1.99 7.49 0.96
C SER A 130 2.61 6.12 1.22
N SER A 131 3.74 6.06 1.94
CA SER A 131 4.40 4.82 2.33
C SER A 131 3.49 3.93 3.19
N VAL A 132 2.95 4.46 4.29
CA VAL A 132 2.11 3.67 5.22
C VAL A 132 0.82 3.23 4.53
N ASN A 133 0.12 4.12 3.81
CA ASN A 133 -1.13 3.78 3.13
C ASN A 133 -0.91 2.75 2.01
N GLY A 134 0.18 2.85 1.25
CA GLY A 134 0.55 1.86 0.25
C GLY A 134 0.75 0.48 0.87
N LEU A 135 1.49 0.40 1.97
CA LEU A 135 1.73 -0.86 2.69
C LEU A 135 0.45 -1.41 3.36
N PHE A 136 -0.50 -0.55 3.75
CA PHE A 136 -1.83 -1.02 4.20
C PHE A 136 -2.74 -1.48 3.05
N SER A 137 -2.54 -1.00 1.83
CA SER A 137 -3.22 -1.54 0.66
C SER A 137 -2.70 -2.93 0.32
N ALA A 138 -1.41 -3.15 0.46
CA ALA A 138 -0.70 -4.39 0.22
C ALA A 138 -1.00 -5.44 1.31
N ILE A 139 -1.68 -6.53 0.95
CA ILE A 139 -2.28 -7.44 1.93
C ILE A 139 -1.26 -8.13 2.85
N TYR A 140 -0.11 -8.54 2.31
CA TYR A 140 0.92 -9.21 3.11
C TYR A 140 1.60 -8.25 4.08
N HIS A 141 1.88 -7.01 3.64
CA HIS A 141 2.46 -5.97 4.46
C HIS A 141 1.48 -5.50 5.54
N ARG A 142 0.17 -5.43 5.20
CA ARG A 142 -0.91 -5.13 6.14
C ARG A 142 -0.90 -6.10 7.32
N PHE A 143 -0.87 -7.40 7.07
CA PHE A 143 -0.81 -8.40 8.15
C PHE A 143 0.48 -8.29 8.98
N GLY A 144 1.59 -7.86 8.36
CA GLY A 144 2.82 -7.53 9.08
C GLY A 144 2.60 -6.40 10.08
N PHE A 145 2.03 -5.27 9.65
CA PHE A 145 1.73 -4.12 10.50
C PHE A 145 0.65 -4.38 11.56
N LEU A 146 -0.29 -5.26 11.26
CA LEU A 146 -1.41 -5.59 12.15
C LEU A 146 -1.17 -6.84 12.98
N SER A 147 0.02 -7.46 12.92
CA SER A 147 0.32 -8.62 13.72
C SER A 147 0.08 -8.34 15.22
N PRO A 148 -0.73 -9.17 15.91
CA PRO A 148 -0.95 -9.03 17.34
C PRO A 148 0.27 -9.42 18.18
N SER A 149 1.31 -9.98 17.57
CA SER A 149 2.50 -10.50 18.24
C SER A 149 3.62 -9.47 18.40
N ILE A 150 3.53 -8.32 17.73
CA ILE A 150 4.54 -7.24 17.79
C ILE A 150 4.11 -6.16 18.78
N ASP A 151 5.07 -5.52 19.45
CA ASP A 151 4.85 -4.40 20.38
C ASP A 151 5.96 -3.35 20.32
N GLU A 152 7.00 -3.58 19.52
CA GLU A 152 8.05 -2.58 19.28
C GLU A 152 8.44 -2.54 17.81
N PHE A 153 9.00 -1.41 17.39
CA PHE A 153 9.39 -1.17 16.01
C PHE A 153 10.54 -0.17 15.89
N GLY A 154 11.11 -0.09 14.70
CA GLY A 154 11.98 0.99 14.26
C GLY A 154 11.60 1.40 12.85
N VAL A 155 11.69 2.70 12.56
CA VAL A 155 11.46 3.26 11.22
C VAL A 155 12.76 3.86 10.71
N GLY A 156 13.13 3.48 9.48
CA GLY A 156 14.17 4.13 8.67
C GLY A 156 13.55 4.84 7.48
N ALA A 157 14.08 5.99 7.12
CA ALA A 157 13.70 6.68 5.90
C ALA A 157 14.93 7.35 5.29
N THR A 158 15.02 7.31 3.95
CA THR A 158 16.11 7.94 3.20
C THR A 158 15.60 8.39 1.84
N GLN A 159 16.12 9.49 1.34
CA GLN A 159 15.88 10.00 0.00
C GLN A 159 17.20 10.49 -0.61
N ASP A 160 17.38 10.23 -1.89
CA ASP A 160 18.51 10.75 -2.65
C ASP A 160 18.31 12.26 -2.90
N GLU A 161 19.28 13.09 -2.53
CA GLU A 161 19.23 14.55 -2.67
C GLU A 161 19.18 15.00 -4.14
N LEU A 162 19.79 14.22 -5.05
CA LEU A 162 19.85 14.52 -6.48
C LEU A 162 18.68 13.91 -7.26
N ASN A 163 18.05 12.90 -6.70
CA ASN A 163 16.91 12.22 -7.30
C ASN A 163 15.84 11.93 -6.23
N THR A 164 14.98 12.89 -5.99
CA THR A 164 13.91 12.82 -4.95
C THR A 164 12.94 11.66 -5.12
N GLN A 165 12.93 11.00 -6.27
CA GLN A 165 12.14 9.78 -6.53
C GLN A 165 12.78 8.54 -5.93
N ASN A 166 14.10 8.54 -5.77
CA ASN A 166 14.83 7.46 -5.14
C ASN A 166 14.74 7.64 -3.62
N SER A 167 13.70 7.10 -3.04
CA SER A 167 13.42 7.12 -1.61
C SER A 167 13.04 5.74 -1.09
N ALA A 168 13.28 5.50 0.19
CA ALA A 168 12.90 4.26 0.86
C ALA A 168 12.38 4.55 2.27
N PHE A 169 11.32 3.84 2.66
CA PHE A 169 10.85 3.71 4.03
C PHE A 169 10.95 2.25 4.43
N VAL A 170 11.56 1.98 5.56
CA VAL A 170 11.76 0.65 6.13
C VAL A 170 11.20 0.61 7.54
N TYR A 171 10.40 -0.40 7.83
CA TYR A 171 9.76 -0.63 9.13
C TYR A 171 10.20 -2.01 9.61
N VAL A 172 11.00 -2.04 10.67
CA VAL A 172 11.43 -3.29 11.31
C VAL A 172 10.65 -3.44 12.61
N MET A 173 9.87 -4.53 12.73
CA MET A 173 9.01 -4.81 13.88
C MET A 173 9.57 -5.96 14.70
N GLY A 174 9.34 -5.91 16.02
CA GLY A 174 9.85 -6.87 16.97
C GLY A 174 8.90 -7.18 18.13
N ASN A 175 9.41 -8.00 19.07
CA ASN A 175 8.70 -8.38 20.28
C ASN A 175 9.58 -8.09 21.50
N SER A 176 9.22 -7.08 22.28
CA SER A 176 9.97 -6.57 23.41
C SER A 176 10.15 -7.62 24.52
N ASN A 177 9.13 -8.46 24.73
CA ASN A 177 9.17 -9.49 25.75
C ASN A 177 10.19 -10.58 25.42
N LEU A 178 10.27 -11.00 24.17
CA LEU A 178 11.30 -11.93 23.70
C LEU A 178 12.68 -11.29 23.71
N ASN A 179 12.79 -10.03 23.24
CA ASN A 179 14.05 -9.29 23.26
C ASN A 179 14.61 -9.16 24.69
N ARG A 180 13.75 -8.85 25.66
CA ARG A 180 14.12 -8.84 27.08
C ARG A 180 14.58 -10.20 27.57
N LEU A 181 13.88 -11.32 27.23
CA LEU A 181 14.29 -12.65 27.63
C LEU A 181 15.65 -13.04 27.03
N CYS A 182 15.93 -12.64 25.80
CA CYS A 182 17.23 -12.86 25.15
C CYS A 182 18.35 -12.00 25.75
N SER A 183 18.03 -10.90 26.41
CA SER A 183 19.00 -10.04 27.11
C SER A 183 19.25 -10.44 28.57
N MET A 184 18.45 -11.37 29.12
CA MET A 184 18.62 -11.88 30.48
C MET A 184 19.69 -12.99 30.54
N LYS A 185 19.99 -13.48 31.74
CA LYS A 185 20.86 -14.65 31.92
C LYS A 185 20.21 -15.90 31.30
N SER A 186 21.01 -16.66 30.56
CA SER A 186 20.59 -17.94 29.96
C SER A 186 20.04 -18.90 31.01
N PHE A 187 18.96 -19.59 30.70
CA PHE A 187 18.31 -20.55 31.58
C PHE A 187 19.23 -21.77 31.83
N SER A 188 19.49 -22.05 33.09
CA SER A 188 20.32 -23.17 33.57
C SER A 188 19.58 -24.13 34.52
N GLY A 189 18.26 -23.92 34.72
CA GLY A 189 17.42 -24.73 35.60
C GLY A 189 16.99 -26.06 35.00
N PHE A 190 16.25 -26.84 35.79
CA PHE A 190 15.59 -28.05 35.31
C PHE A 190 14.34 -27.73 34.52
N GLY A 191 14.03 -28.53 33.49
CA GLY A 191 12.80 -28.40 32.68
C GLY A 191 13.05 -28.15 31.20
N LYS A 192 11.94 -27.98 30.45
CA LYS A 192 12.00 -27.75 29.00
C LYS A 192 12.43 -26.31 28.71
N TYR A 193 13.27 -26.14 27.70
CA TYR A 193 13.73 -24.84 27.21
C TYR A 193 13.68 -24.78 25.67
N VAL A 194 13.73 -23.57 25.15
CA VAL A 194 13.96 -23.24 23.73
C VAL A 194 15.33 -22.60 23.56
N PHE A 195 15.93 -22.75 22.40
CA PHE A 195 17.21 -22.14 22.01
C PHE A 195 17.16 -21.78 20.52
N GLY A 196 18.17 -21.05 20.02
CA GLY A 196 18.21 -20.61 18.64
C GLY A 196 17.27 -19.45 18.32
N VAL A 197 16.57 -18.90 19.31
CA VAL A 197 15.60 -17.80 19.20
C VAL A 197 16.16 -16.43 19.62
N CYS A 198 17.44 -16.39 19.96
CA CYS A 198 18.18 -15.20 20.33
C CYS A 198 19.39 -15.00 19.39
N ARG A 199 19.95 -13.77 19.41
CA ARG A 199 21.21 -13.43 18.72
C ARG A 199 22.33 -14.40 19.11
N GLU A 200 22.50 -14.66 20.41
CA GLU A 200 23.35 -15.75 20.92
C GLU A 200 22.59 -17.08 20.77
N LYS A 201 22.94 -17.85 19.77
CA LYS A 201 22.22 -19.10 19.41
C LYS A 201 22.17 -20.15 20.51
N ALA A 202 23.17 -20.19 21.38
CA ALA A 202 23.23 -21.10 22.52
C ALA A 202 22.39 -20.65 23.71
N HIS A 203 21.86 -19.41 23.68
CA HIS A 203 21.05 -18.86 24.76
C HIS A 203 19.77 -19.69 24.94
N ARG A 204 19.48 -20.07 26.16
CA ARG A 204 18.33 -20.87 26.52
C ARG A 204 17.29 -20.05 27.24
N ILE A 205 16.03 -20.22 26.88
CA ILE A 205 14.90 -19.63 27.56
C ILE A 205 13.98 -20.75 28.04
N ALA A 206 13.56 -20.73 29.31
CA ALA A 206 12.58 -21.69 29.83
C ALA A 206 11.33 -21.68 28.95
N LYS A 207 10.86 -22.84 28.44
CA LYS A 207 9.75 -22.93 27.48
C LYS A 207 8.50 -22.23 27.98
N LYS A 208 8.18 -22.30 29.28
CA LYS A 208 7.02 -21.60 29.86
C LYS A 208 7.14 -20.09 29.70
N LYS A 209 8.33 -19.50 29.98
CA LYS A 209 8.56 -18.05 29.84
C LYS A 209 8.53 -17.61 28.38
N PHE A 210 9.09 -18.43 27.48
CA PHE A 210 9.04 -18.16 26.04
C PHE A 210 7.58 -18.08 25.52
N ASN A 211 6.76 -19.09 25.85
CA ASN A 211 5.34 -19.10 25.48
C ASN A 211 4.60 -17.89 26.07
N GLN A 212 4.83 -17.59 27.37
CA GLN A 212 4.20 -16.42 28.00
C GLN A 212 4.60 -15.10 27.31
N ALA A 213 5.83 -14.96 26.85
CA ALA A 213 6.30 -13.77 26.12
C ALA A 213 5.62 -13.63 24.76
N LEU A 214 5.39 -14.73 24.05
CA LEU A 214 4.62 -14.71 22.79
C LEU A 214 3.16 -14.37 23.02
N ASP A 215 2.56 -14.95 24.06
CA ASP A 215 1.12 -14.78 24.34
C ASP A 215 0.79 -13.38 24.86
N LEU A 216 1.71 -12.73 25.58
CA LEU A 216 1.43 -11.46 26.26
C LEU A 216 1.01 -10.35 25.30
N ASN A 217 1.68 -10.20 24.17
CA ASN A 217 1.31 -9.19 23.17
C ASN A 217 -0.03 -9.52 22.53
N LYS A 218 -0.27 -10.79 22.23
CA LYS A 218 -1.54 -11.25 21.66
C LYS A 218 -2.72 -10.99 22.59
N MET A 219 -2.55 -11.22 23.90
CA MET A 219 -3.56 -10.94 24.93
C MET A 219 -3.94 -9.46 25.02
N ASN A 220 -3.00 -8.56 24.72
CA ASN A 220 -3.21 -7.12 24.79
C ASN A 220 -3.78 -6.52 23.49
N ASN A 221 -4.04 -7.36 22.48
CA ASN A 221 -4.61 -6.97 21.21
C ASN A 221 -6.02 -7.55 21.04
N PRO A 222 -6.85 -7.01 20.14
CA PRO A 222 -8.22 -7.48 19.91
C PRO A 222 -8.27 -8.97 19.55
N GLU A 223 -9.38 -9.61 19.88
CA GLU A 223 -9.67 -10.99 19.46
C GLU A 223 -9.77 -11.11 17.94
N ILE A 224 -10.37 -10.10 17.29
CA ILE A 224 -10.59 -10.03 15.85
C ILE A 224 -10.08 -8.67 15.34
N ILE A 225 -9.24 -8.71 14.32
CA ILE A 225 -8.62 -7.56 13.70
C ILE A 225 -9.24 -7.39 12.32
N LEU A 226 -9.85 -6.24 12.07
CA LEU A 226 -10.61 -5.93 10.85
C LEU A 226 -9.93 -4.78 10.10
N TYR A 227 -9.73 -4.93 8.79
CA TYR A 227 -9.26 -3.80 7.99
C TYR A 227 -9.91 -3.81 6.58
N PRO A 228 -10.45 -2.66 6.09
CA PRO A 228 -10.59 -1.39 6.81
C PRO A 228 -11.30 -1.56 8.15
N TYR A 229 -10.94 -0.79 9.18
CA TYR A 229 -11.60 -0.90 10.49
C TYR A 229 -13.02 -0.33 10.47
N ASN A 230 -13.83 -0.72 11.44
CA ASN A 230 -15.23 -0.27 11.51
C ASN A 230 -15.32 1.26 11.63
N GLY A 231 -16.03 1.89 10.70
CA GLY A 231 -16.20 3.34 10.61
C GLY A 231 -15.03 4.05 9.92
N GLN A 232 -14.05 3.33 9.36
CA GLN A 232 -12.96 3.96 8.62
C GLN A 232 -13.49 4.73 7.40
N VAL A 233 -13.03 5.95 7.24
CA VAL A 233 -13.29 6.81 6.07
C VAL A 233 -12.01 6.95 5.24
N GLU A 234 -12.11 7.57 4.06
CA GLU A 234 -10.98 7.81 3.15
C GLU A 234 -10.26 6.53 2.70
N VAL A 235 -10.95 5.39 2.69
CA VAL A 235 -10.40 4.13 2.19
C VAL A 235 -10.14 4.24 0.68
N PRO A 236 -8.94 3.90 0.19
CA PRO A 236 -8.69 3.87 -1.25
C PRO A 236 -9.70 2.96 -1.97
N PRO A 237 -10.25 3.36 -3.11
CA PRO A 237 -11.22 2.51 -3.81
C PRO A 237 -10.58 1.38 -4.60
N ALA A 238 -9.26 1.44 -4.83
CA ALA A 238 -8.53 0.50 -5.66
C ALA A 238 -7.35 -0.14 -4.93
N PHE A 239 -6.97 -1.30 -5.42
CA PHE A 239 -5.71 -1.98 -5.16
C PHE A 239 -5.00 -2.19 -6.50
N TYR A 240 -3.72 -1.90 -6.53
CA TYR A 240 -2.81 -2.15 -7.64
C TYR A 240 -1.81 -3.23 -7.23
N ALA A 241 -1.25 -3.94 -8.21
CA ALA A 241 -0.32 -5.02 -7.93
C ALA A 241 0.82 -4.64 -6.98
N GLU A 242 1.16 -5.55 -6.07
CA GLU A 242 2.28 -5.45 -5.12
C GLU A 242 3.31 -6.58 -5.36
N VAL A 243 4.42 -6.54 -4.63
CA VAL A 243 5.42 -7.63 -4.69
C VAL A 243 5.58 -8.26 -3.31
N PRO A 244 5.27 -9.59 -3.16
CA PRO A 244 4.69 -10.48 -4.17
C PRO A 244 3.20 -10.18 -4.41
N ASP A 245 2.73 -10.44 -5.64
CA ASP A 245 1.38 -10.09 -6.06
C ASP A 245 0.35 -11.17 -5.63
N PRO A 246 -0.65 -10.83 -4.79
CA PRO A 246 -1.71 -11.77 -4.41
C PRO A 246 -2.69 -12.07 -5.55
N LEU A 247 -2.80 -11.18 -6.55
CA LEU A 247 -3.73 -11.27 -7.67
C LEU A 247 -3.02 -11.26 -9.02
N PRO A 248 -2.20 -12.27 -9.38
CA PRO A 248 -1.31 -12.22 -10.55
C PRO A 248 -2.02 -12.08 -11.90
N ASN A 249 -3.35 -12.15 -11.93
CA ASN A 249 -4.17 -11.97 -13.12
C ASN A 249 -4.91 -10.62 -13.16
N HIS A 250 -4.60 -9.69 -12.25
CA HIS A 250 -5.28 -8.40 -12.12
C HIS A 250 -4.26 -7.30 -11.80
N ASP A 251 -4.01 -6.40 -12.73
CA ASP A 251 -3.18 -5.20 -12.49
C ASP A 251 -3.93 -4.16 -11.64
N VAL A 252 -5.27 -4.23 -11.65
CA VAL A 252 -6.15 -3.39 -10.83
C VAL A 252 -7.34 -4.18 -10.31
N SER A 253 -7.70 -3.94 -9.04
CA SER A 253 -8.89 -4.47 -8.38
C SER A 253 -9.45 -3.47 -7.36
N GLY A 254 -10.50 -3.83 -6.65
CA GLY A 254 -10.97 -3.08 -5.49
C GLY A 254 -10.06 -3.27 -4.28
N PHE A 255 -10.10 -2.31 -3.37
CA PHE A 255 -9.34 -2.36 -2.13
C PHE A 255 -9.67 -3.63 -1.33
N PRO A 256 -8.69 -4.44 -0.93
CA PRO A 256 -8.93 -5.69 -0.23
C PRO A 256 -9.42 -5.46 1.21
N ILE A 257 -10.44 -6.23 1.61
CA ILE A 257 -10.98 -6.26 2.97
C ILE A 257 -10.42 -7.47 3.69
N SER A 258 -9.91 -7.30 4.91
CA SER A 258 -9.28 -8.41 5.64
C SER A 258 -9.83 -8.58 7.05
N ILE A 259 -9.78 -9.82 7.52
CA ILE A 259 -10.07 -10.22 8.89
C ILE A 259 -8.97 -11.17 9.36
N GLU A 260 -8.46 -10.91 10.57
CA GLU A 260 -7.54 -11.81 11.26
C GLU A 260 -8.11 -12.19 12.62
N PHE A 261 -8.16 -13.46 12.90
CA PHE A 261 -8.54 -14.03 14.20
C PHE A 261 -7.27 -14.23 15.03
N ASN A 262 -7.14 -13.52 16.13
CA ASN A 262 -5.99 -13.62 17.02
C ASN A 262 -5.89 -15.03 17.60
N ASP A 263 -4.82 -15.75 17.27
CA ASP A 263 -4.65 -17.17 17.59
C ASP A 263 -4.49 -17.47 19.11
N TYR A 264 -4.34 -16.43 19.93
CA TYR A 264 -4.43 -16.56 21.37
C TYR A 264 -5.86 -16.92 21.81
N PHE A 265 -6.87 -16.27 21.24
CA PHE A 265 -8.28 -16.45 21.57
C PHE A 265 -8.95 -17.55 20.72
N PHE A 266 -8.51 -17.73 19.49
CA PHE A 266 -9.09 -18.64 18.52
C PHE A 266 -8.14 -19.81 18.18
N LYS A 267 -8.46 -20.99 18.71
CA LYS A 267 -7.70 -22.22 18.36
C LYS A 267 -8.08 -22.74 16.97
N GLU A 268 -9.35 -22.67 16.65
CA GLU A 268 -9.91 -23.10 15.38
C GLU A 268 -10.93 -22.07 14.89
N VAL A 269 -10.91 -21.81 13.60
CA VAL A 269 -11.87 -20.95 12.90
C VAL A 269 -12.26 -21.65 11.61
N ILE A 270 -13.57 -21.78 11.38
CA ILE A 270 -14.13 -22.22 10.10
C ILE A 270 -14.92 -21.04 9.54
N LEU A 271 -14.47 -20.49 8.44
CA LEU A 271 -15.16 -19.43 7.72
C LEU A 271 -16.25 -20.06 6.85
N TYR A 272 -17.49 -19.56 6.94
CA TYR A 272 -18.61 -20.01 6.12
C TYR A 272 -18.85 -19.06 4.94
N SER A 273 -18.84 -17.75 5.21
CA SER A 273 -18.94 -16.73 4.17
C SER A 273 -18.17 -15.46 4.55
N PHE A 274 -17.74 -14.73 3.51
CA PHE A 274 -17.21 -13.38 3.62
C PHE A 274 -17.80 -12.59 2.47
N GLU A 275 -18.66 -11.62 2.77
CA GLU A 275 -19.41 -10.85 1.80
C GLU A 275 -19.13 -9.35 1.95
N LEU A 276 -19.26 -8.62 0.86
CA LEU A 276 -19.25 -7.16 0.83
C LEU A 276 -20.58 -6.68 0.28
N LEU A 277 -21.20 -5.74 0.99
CA LEU A 277 -22.47 -5.14 0.61
C LEU A 277 -22.26 -3.65 0.28
N LYS A 278 -22.93 -3.18 -0.76
CA LYS A 278 -23.15 -1.78 -1.07
C LYS A 278 -24.64 -1.51 -0.91
N GLU A 279 -25.03 -0.59 -0.02
CA GLU A 279 -26.45 -0.27 0.23
C GLU A 279 -27.32 -1.53 0.50
N ASN A 280 -26.78 -2.49 1.24
CA ASN A 280 -27.38 -3.80 1.52
C ASN A 280 -27.54 -4.76 0.31
N VAL A 281 -26.95 -4.43 -0.83
CA VAL A 281 -26.89 -5.31 -2.00
C VAL A 281 -25.50 -5.94 -2.09
N SER A 282 -25.44 -7.26 -2.29
CA SER A 282 -24.15 -7.97 -2.41
C SER A 282 -23.36 -7.48 -3.61
N VAL A 283 -22.11 -7.12 -3.38
CA VAL A 283 -21.13 -6.85 -4.43
C VAL A 283 -20.75 -8.18 -5.08
N HIS A 284 -20.79 -8.24 -6.40
CA HIS A 284 -20.43 -9.42 -7.17
C HIS A 284 -18.94 -9.39 -7.57
N ASN A 285 -18.44 -10.44 -8.21
CA ASN A 285 -17.06 -10.58 -8.65
C ASN A 285 -16.05 -10.39 -7.52
N MET A 286 -16.15 -11.22 -6.51
CA MET A 286 -15.29 -11.23 -5.34
C MET A 286 -14.40 -12.46 -5.34
N LEU A 287 -13.16 -12.33 -4.88
CA LEU A 287 -12.24 -13.45 -4.63
C LEU A 287 -11.94 -13.51 -3.13
N LEU A 288 -12.31 -14.62 -2.52
CA LEU A 288 -11.92 -14.93 -1.13
C LEU A 288 -10.56 -15.62 -1.14
N MET A 289 -9.62 -15.04 -0.42
CA MET A 289 -8.29 -15.59 -0.20
C MET A 289 -8.11 -16.05 1.25
N ASP A 290 -7.63 -17.27 1.40
CA ASP A 290 -7.25 -17.89 2.65
C ASP A 290 -5.88 -18.57 2.53
N LYS A 291 -5.45 -19.27 3.54
CA LYS A 291 -4.18 -20.02 3.55
C LYS A 291 -4.02 -21.00 2.38
N ASN A 292 -5.12 -21.56 1.88
CA ASN A 292 -5.09 -22.60 0.84
C ASN A 292 -5.11 -22.01 -0.58
N SER A 293 -5.69 -20.81 -0.73
CA SER A 293 -5.84 -20.11 -2.00
C SER A 293 -4.80 -19.01 -2.22
N ASP A 294 -4.03 -18.65 -1.19
CA ASP A 294 -2.92 -17.68 -1.30
C ASP A 294 -1.79 -18.25 -2.18
N PRO A 295 -1.49 -17.61 -3.34
CA PRO A 295 -0.48 -18.10 -4.28
C PRO A 295 0.94 -18.09 -3.71
N HIS A 296 1.19 -17.32 -2.66
CA HIS A 296 2.50 -17.18 -2.02
C HIS A 296 2.62 -17.88 -0.68
N MET A 297 1.56 -18.57 -0.22
CA MET A 297 1.52 -19.35 1.03
C MET A 297 1.95 -18.53 2.25
N ARG A 298 1.60 -17.24 2.31
CA ARG A 298 1.94 -16.33 3.41
C ARG A 298 0.84 -16.21 4.45
N PHE A 299 -0.41 -16.50 4.07
CA PHE A 299 -1.53 -16.45 5.01
C PHE A 299 -1.45 -17.59 6.02
N THR A 300 -1.78 -17.27 7.25
CA THR A 300 -2.04 -18.27 8.30
C THR A 300 -3.48 -18.81 8.18
N ASP A 301 -3.80 -19.86 8.96
CA ASP A 301 -5.17 -20.40 9.05
C ASP A 301 -6.14 -19.47 9.84
N LYS A 302 -5.68 -18.29 10.24
CA LYS A 302 -6.46 -17.27 10.95
C LYS A 302 -6.65 -15.98 10.14
N GLN A 303 -6.07 -15.90 8.96
CA GLN A 303 -6.09 -14.74 8.09
C GLN A 303 -6.93 -15.00 6.85
N PHE A 304 -7.82 -14.07 6.54
CA PHE A 304 -8.69 -14.11 5.37
C PHE A 304 -8.77 -12.73 4.74
N ALA A 305 -8.80 -12.67 3.42
CA ALA A 305 -8.98 -11.45 2.67
C ALA A 305 -10.03 -11.62 1.56
N LEU A 306 -10.87 -10.62 1.39
CA LEU A 306 -11.85 -10.55 0.33
C LEU A 306 -11.42 -9.46 -0.66
N PHE A 307 -11.16 -9.84 -1.89
CA PHE A 307 -10.78 -8.93 -2.97
C PHE A 307 -11.98 -8.68 -3.88
N PRO A 308 -12.51 -7.45 -3.94
CA PRO A 308 -13.38 -7.05 -5.04
C PRO A 308 -12.55 -7.08 -6.33
N LEU A 309 -12.96 -7.86 -7.34
CA LEU A 309 -12.22 -7.94 -8.61
C LEU A 309 -12.45 -6.70 -9.50
N GLU A 310 -13.43 -5.89 -9.15
CA GLU A 310 -13.65 -4.57 -9.73
C GLU A 310 -13.34 -3.49 -8.68
N ARG A 311 -12.81 -2.35 -9.13
CA ARG A 311 -12.56 -1.19 -8.28
C ARG A 311 -13.83 -0.74 -7.56
N LEU A 312 -13.73 -0.39 -6.29
CA LEU A 312 -14.81 0.19 -5.50
C LEU A 312 -15.16 1.61 -6.01
N GLU A 313 -16.39 2.04 -5.78
CA GLU A 313 -16.82 3.40 -6.11
C GLU A 313 -16.29 4.42 -5.11
N TYR A 314 -16.14 5.67 -5.54
CA TYR A 314 -15.80 6.79 -4.66
C TYR A 314 -16.98 7.18 -3.75
N ASP A 315 -16.68 7.79 -2.59
CA ASP A 315 -17.65 8.32 -1.60
C ASP A 315 -18.78 7.34 -1.26
N THR A 316 -18.48 6.06 -1.22
CA THR A 316 -19.47 4.98 -1.07
C THR A 316 -19.24 4.22 0.22
N GLU A 317 -20.33 3.97 0.96
CA GLU A 317 -20.30 3.11 2.14
C GLU A 317 -20.44 1.64 1.76
N TYR A 318 -19.55 0.84 2.27
CA TYR A 318 -19.55 -0.61 2.13
C TYR A 318 -19.66 -1.27 3.51
N THR A 319 -20.39 -2.38 3.57
CA THR A 319 -20.50 -3.21 4.77
C THR A 319 -19.95 -4.60 4.50
N ALA A 320 -18.95 -5.00 5.26
CA ALA A 320 -18.41 -6.35 5.21
C ALA A 320 -19.16 -7.24 6.23
N VAL A 321 -19.44 -8.48 5.83
CA VAL A 321 -20.17 -9.47 6.63
C VAL A 321 -19.41 -10.78 6.61
N VAL A 322 -19.08 -11.31 7.79
CA VAL A 322 -18.36 -12.57 7.93
C VAL A 322 -19.17 -13.51 8.82
N ALA A 323 -19.54 -14.69 8.28
CA ALA A 323 -20.11 -15.79 9.06
C ALA A 323 -19.03 -16.86 9.29
N TYR A 324 -18.84 -17.24 10.55
CA TYR A 324 -17.82 -18.21 10.94
C TYR A 324 -18.25 -19.04 12.13
N SER A 325 -17.56 -20.14 12.38
CA SER A 325 -17.64 -20.85 13.65
C SER A 325 -16.29 -20.91 14.35
N SER A 326 -16.38 -20.88 15.67
CA SER A 326 -15.23 -21.11 16.55
C SER A 326 -15.70 -21.85 17.80
N ASN A 327 -14.94 -22.86 18.21
CA ASN A 327 -15.28 -23.71 19.35
C ASN A 327 -16.71 -24.28 19.26
N GLY A 328 -17.15 -24.68 18.05
CA GLY A 328 -18.49 -25.25 17.78
C GLY A 328 -19.66 -24.26 17.86
N LYS A 329 -19.39 -22.95 17.91
CA LYS A 329 -20.40 -21.90 17.94
C LYS A 329 -20.38 -21.07 16.66
N ASN A 330 -21.52 -20.97 15.99
CA ASN A 330 -21.68 -20.08 14.84
C ASN A 330 -21.81 -18.63 15.30
N ARG A 331 -21.16 -17.73 14.58
CA ARG A 331 -21.10 -16.30 14.85
C ARG A 331 -21.15 -15.52 13.53
N GLU A 332 -21.59 -14.29 13.60
CA GLU A 332 -21.54 -13.32 12.52
C GLU A 332 -20.91 -12.03 13.04
N ILE A 333 -20.12 -11.37 12.21
CA ILE A 333 -19.58 -10.05 12.46
C ILE A 333 -19.87 -9.16 11.25
N ARG A 334 -20.24 -7.91 11.51
CA ARG A 334 -20.50 -6.88 10.51
C ARG A 334 -19.72 -5.62 10.84
N TRP A 335 -19.15 -4.99 9.85
CA TRP A 335 -18.55 -3.67 9.99
C TRP A 335 -18.65 -2.90 8.69
N SER A 336 -18.59 -1.56 8.78
CA SER A 336 -18.70 -0.69 7.62
C SER A 336 -17.51 0.24 7.49
N PHE A 337 -17.22 0.64 6.26
CA PHE A 337 -16.21 1.65 5.93
C PHE A 337 -16.69 2.48 4.74
N ARG A 338 -16.09 3.67 4.55
CA ARG A 338 -16.40 4.54 3.41
C ARG A 338 -15.15 4.79 2.58
N THR A 339 -15.30 4.67 1.27
CA THR A 339 -14.24 4.98 0.31
C THR A 339 -14.01 6.49 0.22
N LYS A 340 -12.81 6.85 -0.25
CA LYS A 340 -12.36 8.23 -0.42
C LYS A 340 -13.36 9.05 -1.22
N LYS A 341 -13.58 10.30 -0.77
CA LYS A 341 -14.35 11.30 -1.48
C LYS A 341 -13.42 12.22 -2.26
N PRO A 342 -13.57 12.36 -3.58
CA PRO A 342 -12.87 13.39 -4.33
C PRO A 342 -13.26 14.78 -3.82
N THR A 343 -12.30 15.69 -3.75
CA THR A 343 -12.54 17.10 -3.33
C THR A 343 -13.08 17.95 -4.49
N GLU A 344 -12.71 17.59 -5.71
CA GLU A 344 -13.13 18.22 -6.94
C GLU A 344 -14.25 17.40 -7.62
N GLU A 345 -14.89 18.00 -8.62
CA GLU A 345 -15.91 17.31 -9.41
C GLU A 345 -15.33 16.08 -10.10
N LEU A 346 -15.97 14.92 -9.89
CA LEU A 346 -15.55 13.64 -10.43
C LEU A 346 -16.25 13.34 -11.75
N HIS A 347 -15.48 13.11 -12.81
CA HIS A 347 -15.93 12.62 -14.10
C HIS A 347 -15.48 11.15 -14.27
N ILE A 348 -16.45 10.25 -14.45
CA ILE A 348 -16.19 8.81 -14.63
C ILE A 348 -16.28 8.47 -16.11
N ILE A 349 -15.18 8.08 -16.71
CA ILE A 349 -15.07 7.74 -18.12
C ILE A 349 -15.21 6.23 -18.28
N THR A 350 -16.25 5.80 -18.96
CA THR A 350 -16.61 4.38 -19.08
C THR A 350 -16.40 3.81 -20.48
N GLN A 351 -16.24 4.69 -21.50
CA GLN A 351 -16.07 4.29 -22.90
C GLN A 351 -14.62 4.48 -23.36
N LYS A 352 -14.25 3.82 -24.45
CA LYS A 352 -12.94 4.01 -25.11
C LYS A 352 -12.78 5.40 -25.70
N GLU A 353 -13.90 6.01 -26.11
CA GLU A 353 -13.97 7.37 -26.64
C GLU A 353 -15.18 8.03 -26.01
N GLU A 354 -14.95 9.13 -25.31
CA GLU A 354 -15.99 9.84 -24.54
C GLU A 354 -15.72 11.35 -24.55
N SER A 355 -16.76 12.15 -24.41
CA SER A 355 -16.67 13.61 -24.34
C SER A 355 -17.21 14.11 -23.02
N ILE A 356 -16.48 15.05 -22.40
CA ILE A 356 -16.95 15.77 -21.20
C ILE A 356 -16.92 17.27 -21.44
N SER A 357 -17.67 17.99 -20.62
CA SER A 357 -17.60 19.44 -20.54
C SER A 357 -17.18 19.86 -19.15
N ILE A 358 -16.16 20.70 -19.04
CA ILE A 358 -15.60 21.16 -17.76
C ILE A 358 -15.54 22.69 -17.73
N GLU A 359 -15.51 23.25 -16.52
CA GLU A 359 -15.41 24.69 -16.32
C GLU A 359 -13.95 25.17 -16.30
N SER A 360 -13.66 26.24 -17.02
CA SER A 360 -12.36 26.90 -16.99
C SER A 360 -12.05 27.46 -15.60
N GLY A 361 -10.78 27.32 -15.14
CA GLY A 361 -10.31 27.86 -13.87
C GLY A 361 -10.67 27.04 -12.63
N LYS A 362 -11.27 25.87 -12.81
CA LYS A 362 -11.46 24.86 -11.76
C LYS A 362 -10.60 23.63 -12.05
N SER A 363 -10.31 22.89 -10.99
CA SER A 363 -9.74 21.56 -11.13
C SER A 363 -10.85 20.52 -11.14
N HIS A 364 -10.64 19.44 -11.87
CA HIS A 364 -11.56 18.32 -12.02
C HIS A 364 -10.84 17.01 -11.76
N VAL A 365 -11.53 16.01 -11.26
CA VAL A 365 -11.01 14.64 -11.11
C VAL A 365 -11.55 13.78 -12.25
N ILE A 366 -10.66 13.19 -13.02
CA ILE A 366 -10.98 12.29 -14.13
C ILE A 366 -10.63 10.87 -13.69
N TYR A 367 -11.61 9.99 -13.73
CA TYR A 367 -11.45 8.57 -13.44
C TYR A 367 -11.74 7.73 -14.68
N PHE A 368 -10.73 7.09 -15.23
CA PHE A 368 -10.85 6.10 -16.26
C PHE A 368 -11.25 4.76 -15.64
N LYS A 369 -12.55 4.42 -15.68
CA LYS A 369 -13.03 3.14 -15.16
C LYS A 369 -12.40 2.00 -15.95
N PRO A 370 -11.66 1.05 -15.32
CA PRO A 370 -11.03 -0.07 -16.01
C PRO A 370 -12.03 -0.86 -16.86
N LEU A 371 -11.65 -1.17 -18.09
CA LEU A 371 -12.44 -1.98 -19.02
C LEU A 371 -12.25 -3.48 -18.75
N ASP A 372 -11.11 -3.85 -18.20
CA ASP A 372 -10.75 -5.20 -17.77
C ASP A 372 -9.72 -5.15 -16.63
N ALA A 373 -9.29 -6.33 -16.19
CA ALA A 373 -8.38 -6.49 -15.05
C ALA A 373 -6.96 -5.92 -15.28
N HIS A 374 -6.59 -5.61 -16.51
CA HIS A 374 -5.26 -5.13 -16.92
C HIS A 374 -5.28 -3.68 -17.43
N ASP A 375 -6.46 -3.04 -17.44
CA ASP A 375 -6.64 -1.69 -17.95
C ASP A 375 -6.18 -0.62 -16.93
N ILE A 376 -4.88 -0.41 -16.87
CA ILE A 376 -4.24 0.69 -16.13
C ILE A 376 -3.61 1.67 -17.12
N VAL A 377 -3.63 2.95 -16.79
CA VAL A 377 -2.98 3.99 -17.60
C VAL A 377 -1.46 3.85 -17.46
N LYS A 378 -0.79 3.53 -18.57
CA LYS A 378 0.68 3.43 -18.66
C LYS A 378 1.30 4.70 -19.22
N ASN A 379 0.60 5.32 -20.19
CA ASN A 379 0.99 6.58 -20.79
C ASN A 379 -0.23 7.46 -21.00
N VAL A 380 -0.04 8.76 -20.86
CA VAL A 380 -1.05 9.76 -21.16
C VAL A 380 -0.43 10.87 -21.99
N GLN A 381 -1.17 11.32 -23.02
CA GLN A 381 -0.80 12.45 -23.87
C GLN A 381 -1.85 13.54 -23.68
N PHE A 382 -1.39 14.76 -23.45
CA PHE A 382 -2.24 15.93 -23.24
C PHE A 382 -1.51 17.22 -23.67
N PRO A 383 -2.21 18.33 -23.94
CA PRO A 383 -1.57 19.59 -24.33
C PRO A 383 -0.81 20.22 -23.14
N SER A 384 0.23 20.96 -23.47
CA SER A 384 1.08 21.66 -22.46
C SER A 384 0.35 22.81 -21.72
N SER A 385 -0.84 23.20 -22.16
CA SER A 385 -1.73 24.17 -21.49
C SER A 385 -2.47 23.59 -20.30
N VAL A 386 -2.33 22.29 -20.05
CA VAL A 386 -3.06 21.52 -19.05
C VAL A 386 -2.08 20.89 -18.07
N ASP A 387 -2.39 20.93 -16.78
CA ASP A 387 -1.69 20.18 -15.77
C ASP A 387 -2.47 18.92 -15.40
N ILE A 388 -1.76 17.79 -15.32
CA ILE A 388 -2.28 16.51 -14.87
C ILE A 388 -1.46 16.05 -13.67
N GLU A 389 -2.16 15.73 -12.58
CA GLU A 389 -1.60 15.14 -11.37
C GLU A 389 -2.30 13.81 -11.09
N PHE A 390 -1.58 12.69 -11.17
CA PHE A 390 -2.15 11.37 -10.90
C PHE A 390 -2.43 11.18 -9.41
N ILE A 391 -3.64 10.73 -9.10
CA ILE A 391 -4.09 10.29 -7.77
C ILE A 391 -3.83 8.79 -7.58
N ASP A 392 -4.06 8.03 -8.64
CA ASP A 392 -3.74 6.60 -8.79
C ASP A 392 -3.62 6.27 -10.29
N ASN A 393 -3.28 5.03 -10.64
CA ASN A 393 -3.00 4.63 -12.03
C ASN A 393 -4.18 4.78 -13.00
N ASN A 394 -5.39 5.05 -12.52
CA ASN A 394 -6.57 5.28 -13.36
C ASN A 394 -7.27 6.60 -13.08
N THR A 395 -6.77 7.39 -12.12
CA THR A 395 -7.42 8.63 -11.70
C THR A 395 -6.41 9.76 -11.61
N PHE A 396 -6.75 10.89 -12.21
CA PHE A 396 -5.92 12.08 -12.14
C PHE A 396 -6.76 13.36 -11.95
N LYS A 397 -6.12 14.33 -11.35
CA LYS A 397 -6.62 15.70 -11.26
C LYS A 397 -6.19 16.46 -12.51
N LEU A 398 -7.13 17.13 -13.12
CA LEU A 398 -6.97 17.93 -14.31
C LEU A 398 -7.13 19.42 -13.96
N THR A 399 -6.16 20.25 -14.30
CA THR A 399 -6.22 21.70 -14.12
C THR A 399 -5.85 22.40 -15.42
N ILE A 400 -6.68 23.37 -15.85
CA ILE A 400 -6.45 24.12 -17.07
C ILE A 400 -5.73 25.42 -16.73
N ASN A 401 -4.50 25.58 -17.21
CA ASN A 401 -3.66 26.75 -16.94
C ASN A 401 -3.94 27.93 -17.86
N ASN A 402 -4.50 27.69 -19.04
CA ASN A 402 -4.73 28.71 -20.05
C ASN A 402 -6.20 28.78 -20.48
N LYS A 403 -6.83 29.98 -20.36
CA LYS A 403 -8.24 30.22 -20.70
C LYS A 403 -8.54 30.22 -22.22
N SER A 404 -7.53 30.04 -23.07
CA SER A 404 -7.69 30.18 -24.53
C SER A 404 -8.16 28.91 -25.24
N ASP A 405 -8.03 27.73 -24.61
CA ASP A 405 -8.42 26.48 -25.25
C ASP A 405 -9.92 26.23 -25.04
N SER A 406 -10.67 26.15 -26.12
CA SER A 406 -12.10 25.82 -26.11
C SER A 406 -12.35 24.30 -26.06
N SER A 407 -11.37 23.50 -26.48
CA SER A 407 -11.39 22.04 -26.44
C SER A 407 -9.98 21.45 -26.62
N PHE A 408 -9.77 20.25 -26.09
CA PHE A 408 -8.55 19.46 -26.29
C PHE A 408 -8.83 17.98 -26.03
N ASP A 409 -7.88 17.13 -26.42
CA ASP A 409 -7.95 15.69 -26.20
C ASP A 409 -6.94 15.25 -25.14
N ILE A 410 -7.34 14.28 -24.31
CA ILE A 410 -6.47 13.48 -23.46
C ILE A 410 -6.50 12.07 -24.02
N VAL A 411 -5.34 11.58 -24.44
CA VAL A 411 -5.19 10.25 -25.04
C VAL A 411 -4.38 9.37 -24.11
N SER A 412 -4.94 8.23 -23.71
CA SER A 412 -4.22 7.17 -22.99
C SER A 412 -4.04 5.96 -23.91
N ASP A 413 -3.36 4.92 -23.42
CA ASP A 413 -3.10 3.70 -24.20
C ASP A 413 -4.37 3.05 -24.78
N SER A 414 -5.50 3.16 -24.06
CA SER A 414 -6.75 2.49 -24.40
C SER A 414 -7.92 3.43 -24.68
N ARG A 415 -7.75 4.75 -24.48
CA ARG A 415 -8.87 5.72 -24.45
C ARG A 415 -8.53 7.05 -25.06
N VAL A 416 -9.57 7.71 -25.59
CA VAL A 416 -9.57 9.11 -26.01
C VAL A 416 -10.66 9.86 -25.24
N LEU A 417 -10.28 10.87 -24.51
CA LEU A 417 -11.20 11.77 -23.80
C LEU A 417 -11.20 13.14 -24.48
N HIS A 418 -12.33 13.52 -25.08
CA HIS A 418 -12.55 14.84 -25.64
C HIS A 418 -13.04 15.80 -24.56
N VAL A 419 -12.26 16.81 -24.25
CA VAL A 419 -12.58 17.79 -23.20
C VAL A 419 -13.04 19.10 -23.85
N ASN A 420 -14.29 19.50 -23.60
CA ASN A 420 -14.84 20.80 -23.98
C ASN A 420 -14.75 21.76 -22.79
N VAL A 421 -14.20 22.94 -23.00
CA VAL A 421 -13.99 23.93 -21.94
C VAL A 421 -15.05 24.99 -22.04
N ASN A 422 -15.90 25.08 -21.04
CA ASN A 422 -16.89 26.13 -20.93
C ASN A 422 -16.27 27.40 -20.32
N SER A 423 -16.31 28.52 -21.01
CA SER A 423 -15.97 29.83 -20.43
C SER A 423 -17.00 30.20 -19.38
N GLN A 424 -16.58 30.71 -18.24
CA GLN A 424 -17.45 31.34 -17.25
C GLN A 424 -18.08 32.62 -17.81
#